data_a54077064ad7b203d86dcbec5bb871ca
#
_entry.id   a54077064ad7b203d86dcbec5bb871ca
#
_cell.length_a   1.000
_cell.length_b   1.000
_cell.length_c   1.000
_cell.angle_alpha   90.00
_cell.angle_beta   90.00
_cell.angle_gamma   90.00
#
_symmetry.space_group_name_H-M   'P 1'
#
loop_
_entity.id
_entity.type
_entity.pdbx_description
1 polymer ?
#
loop_
_entity_poly.entity_id
_entity_poly.type
_entity_poly.pdbx_seq_one_letter_code
_entity_poly.pdbx_strand_id
1 'polypeptide(L)'
;MITGKIQLHMVCFSLGLSAAAAVADDSATPAPSVTLGMAGIYAPRYSGADKRHWQLMPLIQARDGAFFLDTQKGIGYDLQADNGLYLEHTLGYGLGRADKNSAWRDGDDRLKGMGNIDATVNTSLALGWSVTPWLALEGKATLPLSDGQGVQYRTSATLVPWQTNSDTVALQVSGLFGDSRYMNTFYGVNSQQSARTGFARYNAAGGFYGTDTSLTWSHQFTPAWSASVIGEYTWLDKHASDSPIVEKRNGTSATLALSYSF
;
A
#
# COMPACT_ATOMS: atom_id res chain seq x y z
N MET A 1 -14.84 18.42 -37.18
CA MET A 1 -14.29 17.13 -36.77
C MET A 1 -13.11 17.42 -35.86
N ILE A 2 -13.36 17.49 -34.56
CA ILE A 2 -12.35 17.77 -33.53
C ILE A 2 -12.16 16.46 -32.80
N THR A 3 -11.13 15.71 -33.17
CA THR A 3 -10.68 14.53 -32.42
C THR A 3 -9.74 15.01 -31.32
N GLY A 4 -10.30 15.37 -30.19
CA GLY A 4 -9.52 15.58 -28.97
C GLY A 4 -8.98 14.23 -28.49
N LYS A 5 -7.70 13.99 -28.60
CA LYS A 5 -7.01 12.90 -27.90
C LYS A 5 -7.00 13.27 -26.41
N ILE A 6 -7.80 12.57 -25.61
CA ILE A 6 -7.72 12.62 -24.15
C ILE A 6 -6.45 11.85 -23.77
N GLN A 7 -5.37 12.56 -23.45
CA GLN A 7 -4.21 11.95 -22.79
C GLN A 7 -4.56 11.76 -21.31
N LEU A 8 -4.71 10.51 -20.95
CA LEU A 8 -5.00 10.07 -19.60
C LEU A 8 -3.70 10.00 -18.83
N HIS A 9 -3.50 10.91 -17.88
CA HIS A 9 -2.42 10.78 -16.90
C HIS A 9 -2.81 9.68 -15.93
N MET A 10 -2.01 8.64 -15.92
CA MET A 10 -2.16 7.48 -15.06
C MET A 10 -2.05 7.89 -13.59
N VAL A 11 -3.15 7.73 -12.88
CA VAL A 11 -3.18 7.83 -11.41
C VAL A 11 -2.52 6.57 -10.86
N CYS A 12 -1.27 6.64 -10.42
CA CYS A 12 -0.69 5.61 -9.58
C CYS A 12 -1.46 5.57 -8.26
N PHE A 13 -2.32 4.58 -8.11
CA PHE A 13 -3.07 4.31 -6.87
C PHE A 13 -2.17 3.70 -5.80
N SER A 14 -1.37 4.49 -5.19
CA SER A 14 -1.13 4.52 -3.75
C SER A 14 -2.09 5.56 -3.20
N LEU A 15 -2.35 5.74 -1.93
CA LEU A 15 -3.16 6.82 -1.32
C LEU A 15 -2.87 8.23 -1.91
N GLY A 16 -2.52 8.30 -3.17
CA GLY A 16 -2.11 9.44 -3.95
C GLY A 16 -3.31 10.15 -4.54
N LEU A 17 -3.76 11.17 -3.86
CA LEU A 17 -4.55 12.22 -4.45
C LEU A 17 -3.68 12.95 -5.49
N SER A 18 -3.75 12.56 -6.72
CA SER A 18 -3.25 13.35 -7.82
C SER A 18 -4.36 13.52 -8.84
N ALA A 19 -5.31 14.37 -8.52
CA ALA A 19 -6.25 14.87 -9.49
C ALA A 19 -5.83 16.28 -9.90
N ALA A 20 -4.88 16.39 -10.77
CA ALA A 20 -4.70 17.58 -11.58
C ALA A 20 -4.69 17.13 -13.04
N ALA A 21 -5.86 17.07 -13.65
CA ALA A 21 -5.96 17.10 -15.09
C ALA A 21 -5.61 18.52 -15.57
N ALA A 22 -4.34 18.85 -15.57
CA ALA A 22 -3.87 19.96 -16.39
C ALA A 22 -3.96 19.49 -17.84
N VAL A 23 -4.74 20.16 -18.63
CA VAL A 23 -4.66 20.09 -20.09
C VAL A 23 -3.28 20.62 -20.45
N ALA A 24 -2.30 19.75 -20.57
CA ALA A 24 -0.96 20.13 -20.92
C ALA A 24 -0.78 20.10 -22.43
N ASP A 25 -0.20 21.17 -22.93
CA ASP A 25 0.37 21.31 -24.26
C ASP A 25 1.43 20.21 -24.48
N ASP A 26 1.52 19.67 -25.68
CA ASP A 26 2.13 18.39 -26.09
C ASP A 26 3.69 18.30 -25.91
N SER A 27 4.32 19.12 -25.06
CA SER A 27 5.78 19.11 -24.84
C SER A 27 6.27 19.62 -23.46
N ALA A 28 5.40 19.91 -22.50
CA ALA A 28 5.84 20.43 -21.22
C ALA A 28 6.01 19.29 -20.20
N THR A 29 7.22 19.14 -19.66
CA THR A 29 7.44 18.35 -18.45
C THR A 29 6.46 18.83 -17.37
N PRO A 30 5.72 17.94 -16.68
CA PRO A 30 4.79 18.35 -15.62
C PRO A 30 5.51 19.25 -14.61
N ALA A 31 4.88 20.37 -14.24
CA ALA A 31 5.45 21.26 -13.24
C ALA A 31 5.64 20.51 -11.91
N PRO A 32 6.66 20.84 -11.11
CA PRO A 32 6.84 20.29 -9.79
C PRO A 32 5.58 20.51 -8.95
N SER A 33 5.19 19.51 -8.21
CA SER A 33 3.99 19.55 -7.36
C SER A 33 4.32 19.09 -5.95
N VAL A 34 3.68 19.73 -4.96
CA VAL A 34 3.78 19.36 -3.55
C VAL A 34 2.36 19.23 -2.99
N THR A 35 2.09 18.13 -2.32
CA THR A 35 0.83 17.90 -1.63
C THR A 35 1.11 17.56 -0.16
N LEU A 36 0.42 18.24 0.74
CA LEU A 36 0.49 18.00 2.18
C LEU A 36 -0.90 17.61 2.70
N GLY A 37 -0.95 16.68 3.63
CA GLY A 37 -2.23 16.24 4.18
C GLY A 37 -2.10 15.41 5.45
N MET A 38 -3.23 14.90 5.90
CA MET A 38 -3.35 13.98 7.03
C MET A 38 -4.33 12.87 6.69
N ALA A 39 -4.02 11.66 7.14
CA ALA A 39 -4.93 10.52 7.07
C ALA A 39 -5.20 9.96 8.47
N GLY A 40 -6.47 9.63 8.73
CA GLY A 40 -6.90 8.84 9.87
C GLY A 40 -7.23 7.43 9.40
N ILE A 41 -6.58 6.43 9.97
CA ILE A 41 -6.70 5.02 9.60
C ILE A 41 -7.28 4.24 10.77
N TYR A 42 -8.36 3.51 10.55
CA TYR A 42 -8.92 2.54 11.50
C TYR A 42 -8.73 1.12 10.98
N ALA A 43 -7.81 0.39 11.56
CA ALA A 43 -7.37 -0.91 11.06
C ALA A 43 -7.13 -1.93 12.18
N PRO A 44 -7.05 -3.24 11.87
CA PRO A 44 -6.53 -4.24 12.79
C PRO A 44 -5.14 -3.85 13.29
N ARG A 45 -4.82 -4.19 14.55
CA ARG A 45 -3.53 -3.85 15.18
C ARG A 45 -2.33 -4.51 14.51
N TYR A 46 -2.54 -5.61 13.81
CA TYR A 46 -1.61 -6.30 12.92
C TYR A 46 -2.40 -7.22 12.00
N SER A 47 -1.77 -7.73 10.95
CA SER A 47 -2.43 -8.65 10.02
C SER A 47 -2.92 -9.91 10.71
N GLY A 48 -4.24 -10.10 10.76
CA GLY A 48 -4.90 -11.21 11.45
C GLY A 48 -5.30 -10.91 12.90
N ALA A 49 -5.15 -9.68 13.40
CA ALA A 49 -5.63 -9.29 14.72
C ALA A 49 -7.16 -9.16 14.77
N ASP A 50 -7.76 -9.50 15.90
CA ASP A 50 -9.16 -9.19 16.22
C ASP A 50 -9.34 -7.72 16.65
N LYS A 51 -8.40 -7.22 17.46
CA LYS A 51 -8.41 -5.85 17.97
C LYS A 51 -8.00 -4.85 16.92
N ARG A 52 -8.59 -3.67 17.02
CA ARG A 52 -8.40 -2.55 16.08
C ARG A 52 -7.90 -1.31 16.80
N HIS A 53 -7.35 -0.36 16.06
CA HIS A 53 -6.94 0.93 16.60
C HIS A 53 -6.99 2.03 15.53
N TRP A 54 -6.94 3.26 15.99
CA TRP A 54 -6.76 4.43 15.15
C TRP A 54 -5.29 4.78 15.03
N GLN A 55 -4.89 5.15 13.82
CA GLN A 55 -3.57 5.73 13.54
C GLN A 55 -3.78 7.05 12.79
N LEU A 56 -2.92 8.03 13.08
CA LEU A 56 -2.82 9.26 12.30
C LEU A 56 -1.51 9.21 11.51
N MET A 57 -1.59 9.55 10.23
CA MET A 57 -0.45 9.53 9.34
C MET A 57 -0.37 10.84 8.55
N PRO A 58 0.77 11.57 8.62
CA PRO A 58 1.00 12.69 7.74
C PRO A 58 1.12 12.20 6.29
N LEU A 59 0.53 12.92 5.36
CA LEU A 59 0.65 12.72 3.93
C LEU A 59 1.53 13.82 3.37
N ILE A 60 2.67 13.44 2.82
CA ILE A 60 3.60 14.34 2.14
C ILE A 60 3.90 13.69 0.80
N GLN A 61 3.58 14.39 -0.27
CA GLN A 61 3.92 13.98 -1.62
C GLN A 61 4.58 15.15 -2.32
N ALA A 62 5.68 14.86 -3.00
CA ALA A 62 6.35 15.81 -3.88
C ALA A 62 6.74 15.08 -5.16
N ARG A 63 6.60 15.73 -6.30
CA ARG A 63 6.96 15.18 -7.59
C ARG A 63 7.67 16.24 -8.45
N ASP A 64 8.71 15.80 -9.13
CA ASP A 64 9.41 16.59 -10.16
C ASP A 64 9.80 15.63 -11.31
N GLY A 65 9.08 15.73 -12.41
CA GLY A 65 9.20 14.80 -13.52
C GLY A 65 8.96 13.35 -13.09
N ALA A 66 9.94 12.50 -13.36
CA ALA A 66 9.90 11.08 -12.97
C ALA A 66 10.15 10.83 -11.49
N PHE A 67 10.80 11.75 -10.78
CA PHE A 67 11.17 11.58 -9.37
C PHE A 67 10.02 11.98 -8.45
N PHE A 68 9.89 11.23 -7.36
CA PHE A 68 8.89 11.54 -6.34
C PHE A 68 9.38 11.21 -4.92
N LEU A 69 8.74 11.87 -3.96
CA LEU A 69 8.77 11.55 -2.54
C LEU A 69 7.33 11.34 -2.09
N ASP A 70 7.08 10.27 -1.36
CA ASP A 70 5.77 9.92 -0.84
C ASP A 70 5.92 9.29 0.55
N THR A 71 5.12 9.73 1.52
CA THR A 71 5.22 9.24 2.91
C THR A 71 5.04 7.72 3.02
N GLN A 72 4.27 7.10 2.13
CA GLN A 72 3.98 5.66 2.17
C GLN A 72 4.92 4.82 1.32
N LYS A 73 5.31 5.34 0.16
CA LYS A 73 6.19 4.64 -0.78
C LYS A 73 7.67 4.90 -0.49
N GLY A 74 8.01 6.05 0.08
CA GLY A 74 9.36 6.56 0.22
C GLY A 74 9.76 7.49 -0.91
N ILE A 75 11.03 7.48 -1.30
CA ILE A 75 11.55 8.21 -2.45
C ILE A 75 11.73 7.27 -3.63
N GLY A 76 11.44 7.74 -4.81
CA GLY A 76 11.54 6.89 -5.99
C GLY A 76 11.47 7.64 -7.30
N TYR A 77 11.42 6.85 -8.36
CA TYR A 77 11.15 7.33 -9.70
C TYR A 77 10.22 6.36 -10.43
N ASP A 78 9.45 6.87 -11.36
CA ASP A 78 8.67 6.09 -12.29
C ASP A 78 9.03 6.46 -13.75
N LEU A 79 9.09 5.46 -14.59
CA LEU A 79 9.32 5.57 -16.03
C LEU A 79 8.08 5.04 -16.74
N GLN A 80 7.55 5.80 -17.66
CA GLN A 80 6.36 5.44 -18.43
C GLN A 80 6.66 5.40 -19.91
N ALA A 81 6.13 4.40 -20.60
CA ALA A 81 6.21 4.25 -22.03
C ALA A 81 4.88 4.61 -22.69
N ASP A 82 4.91 5.04 -23.96
CA ASP A 82 3.73 5.45 -24.73
C ASP A 82 2.67 4.34 -24.89
N ASN A 83 3.07 3.08 -24.77
CA ASN A 83 2.18 1.91 -24.84
C ASN A 83 1.50 1.58 -23.51
N GLY A 84 1.65 2.44 -22.48
CA GLY A 84 1.05 2.27 -21.16
C GLY A 84 1.86 1.40 -20.18
N LEU A 85 3.00 0.86 -20.59
CA LEU A 85 3.91 0.18 -19.64
C LEU A 85 4.59 1.20 -18.74
N TYR A 86 4.78 0.84 -17.47
CA TYR A 86 5.54 1.63 -16.52
C TYR A 86 6.42 0.78 -15.61
N LEU A 87 7.49 1.39 -15.16
CA LEU A 87 8.39 0.86 -14.14
C LEU A 87 8.49 1.87 -13.00
N GLU A 88 8.22 1.45 -11.78
CA GLU A 88 8.42 2.25 -10.56
C GLU A 88 9.50 1.60 -9.70
N HIS A 89 10.47 2.37 -9.25
CA HIS A 89 11.46 1.94 -8.27
C HIS A 89 11.44 2.89 -7.08
N THR A 90 11.40 2.33 -5.87
CA THR A 90 11.33 3.09 -4.61
C THR A 90 12.32 2.60 -3.58
N LEU A 91 12.81 3.54 -2.76
CA LEU A 91 13.44 3.29 -1.47
C LEU A 91 12.46 3.75 -0.40
N GLY A 92 11.95 2.80 0.37
CA GLY A 92 10.94 3.03 1.38
C GLY A 92 11.37 2.54 2.75
N TYR A 93 10.42 2.52 3.66
CA TYR A 93 10.64 2.19 5.04
C TYR A 93 9.49 1.33 5.58
N GLY A 94 9.82 0.19 6.18
CA GLY A 94 8.88 -0.67 6.88
C GLY A 94 9.01 -0.47 8.40
N LEU A 95 7.90 -0.20 9.08
CA LEU A 95 7.91 0.04 10.53
C LEU A 95 8.05 -1.25 11.37
N GLY A 96 7.96 -2.42 10.72
CA GLY A 96 7.98 -3.70 11.41
C GLY A 96 6.71 -3.92 12.25
N ARG A 97 6.85 -4.71 13.35
CA ARG A 97 5.73 -5.03 14.25
C ARG A 97 6.22 -5.10 15.69
N ALA A 98 5.51 -4.43 16.61
CA ALA A 98 5.77 -4.54 18.04
C ALA A 98 5.10 -5.79 18.63
N ASP A 99 5.67 -6.35 19.69
CA ASP A 99 5.07 -7.42 20.49
C ASP A 99 4.17 -6.88 21.61
N LYS A 100 3.77 -5.61 21.51
CA LYS A 100 2.86 -4.90 22.43
C LYS A 100 2.05 -3.85 21.67
N ASN A 101 1.04 -3.30 22.31
CA ASN A 101 0.27 -2.19 21.76
C ASN A 101 1.18 -1.05 21.34
N SER A 102 0.96 -0.53 20.13
CA SER A 102 1.70 0.60 19.58
C SER A 102 0.73 1.58 18.91
N ALA A 103 1.04 2.87 18.99
CA ALA A 103 0.30 3.94 18.31
C ALA A 103 0.84 4.24 16.90
N TRP A 104 2.09 3.84 16.62
CA TRP A 104 2.82 4.28 15.42
C TRP A 104 3.07 3.16 14.40
N ARG A 105 2.93 1.90 14.82
CA ARG A 105 3.15 0.74 13.97
C ARG A 105 2.23 -0.40 14.40
N ASP A 106 2.18 -1.43 13.61
CA ASP A 106 1.52 -2.68 13.96
C ASP A 106 2.01 -3.21 15.30
N GLY A 107 1.13 -3.79 16.09
CA GLY A 107 1.49 -4.43 17.35
C GLY A 107 0.30 -4.56 18.31
N ASP A 108 0.29 -5.64 19.08
CA ASP A 108 -0.72 -5.94 20.10
C ASP A 108 -0.09 -6.65 21.29
N ASP A 109 -0.63 -6.42 22.50
CA ASP A 109 -0.17 -7.07 23.73
C ASP A 109 -0.35 -8.61 23.69
N ARG A 110 -1.21 -9.12 22.80
CA ARG A 110 -1.33 -10.55 22.51
C ARG A 110 -0.02 -11.16 22.01
N LEU A 111 0.80 -10.37 21.29
CA LEU A 111 2.08 -10.82 20.75
C LEU A 111 3.23 -10.77 21.77
N LYS A 112 2.95 -10.43 23.03
CA LYS A 112 3.96 -10.33 24.10
C LYS A 112 4.76 -11.61 24.23
N GLY A 113 6.09 -11.49 24.09
CA GLY A 113 7.01 -12.63 24.07
C GLY A 113 7.36 -13.16 22.68
N MET A 114 6.64 -12.74 21.62
CA MET A 114 7.04 -13.03 20.24
C MET A 114 8.32 -12.28 19.83
N GLY A 115 8.60 -11.14 20.48
CA GLY A 115 9.64 -10.22 20.11
C GLY A 115 9.20 -9.26 19.01
N ASN A 116 9.92 -8.15 18.90
CA ASN A 116 9.66 -7.16 17.85
C ASN A 116 10.17 -7.67 16.49
N ILE A 117 9.47 -7.27 15.45
CA ILE A 117 10.00 -7.21 14.09
C ILE A 117 10.49 -5.78 13.92
N ASP A 118 11.80 -5.62 13.70
CA ASP A 118 12.41 -4.29 13.64
C ASP A 118 12.00 -3.53 12.37
N ALA A 119 12.13 -2.23 12.44
CA ALA A 119 11.95 -1.38 11.29
C ALA A 119 13.10 -1.58 10.29
N THR A 120 12.80 -1.51 9.00
CA THR A 120 13.78 -1.76 7.95
C THR A 120 13.63 -0.78 6.80
N VAL A 121 14.75 -0.39 6.19
CA VAL A 121 14.75 0.22 4.87
C VAL A 121 14.51 -0.87 3.84
N ASN A 122 13.65 -0.60 2.89
CA ASN A 122 13.34 -1.54 1.81
C ASN A 122 13.47 -0.87 0.45
N THR A 123 13.67 -1.69 -0.57
CA THR A 123 13.54 -1.28 -1.96
C THR A 123 12.37 -2.01 -2.58
N SER A 124 11.62 -1.32 -3.43
CA SER A 124 10.53 -1.94 -4.18
C SER A 124 10.71 -1.68 -5.68
N LEU A 125 10.39 -2.69 -6.46
CA LEU A 125 10.32 -2.61 -7.91
C LEU A 125 8.92 -3.03 -8.33
N ALA A 126 8.22 -2.15 -9.05
CA ALA A 126 6.93 -2.42 -9.64
C ALA A 126 7.01 -2.31 -11.16
N LEU A 127 6.43 -3.27 -11.85
CA LEU A 127 6.20 -3.26 -13.28
C LEU A 127 4.69 -3.30 -13.50
N GLY A 128 4.17 -2.33 -14.23
CA GLY A 128 2.76 -2.26 -14.49
C GLY A 128 2.42 -1.91 -15.93
N TRP A 129 1.16 -2.04 -16.23
CA TRP A 129 0.60 -1.75 -17.54
C TRP A 129 -0.80 -1.13 -17.43
N SER A 130 -0.94 0.10 -17.91
CA SER A 130 -2.23 0.74 -18.14
C SER A 130 -2.82 0.20 -19.43
N VAL A 131 -3.55 -0.91 -19.31
CA VAL A 131 -4.17 -1.62 -20.46
C VAL A 131 -5.18 -0.73 -21.17
N THR A 132 -5.94 0.01 -20.38
CA THR A 132 -6.94 1.00 -20.82
C THR A 132 -6.96 2.16 -19.82
N PRO A 133 -7.63 3.28 -20.12
CA PRO A 133 -7.83 4.37 -19.17
C PRO A 133 -8.48 3.97 -17.84
N TRP A 134 -9.21 2.88 -17.81
CA TRP A 134 -9.97 2.42 -16.64
C TRP A 134 -9.45 1.09 -16.07
N LEU A 135 -8.39 0.48 -16.65
CA LEU A 135 -7.81 -0.79 -16.20
C LEU A 135 -6.29 -0.72 -16.18
N ALA A 136 -5.70 -0.96 -15.02
CA ALA A 136 -4.26 -1.14 -14.85
C ALA A 136 -3.96 -2.48 -14.15
N LEU A 137 -2.85 -3.10 -14.55
CA LEU A 137 -2.28 -4.30 -13.94
C LEU A 137 -0.89 -3.98 -13.42
N GLU A 138 -0.52 -4.53 -12.25
CA GLU A 138 0.80 -4.31 -11.66
C GLU A 138 1.31 -5.58 -10.97
N GLY A 139 2.62 -5.81 -11.07
CA GLY A 139 3.37 -6.73 -10.24
C GLY A 139 4.45 -5.96 -9.48
N LYS A 140 4.54 -6.14 -8.17
CA LYS A 140 5.49 -5.45 -7.27
C LYS A 140 6.23 -6.44 -6.40
N ALA A 141 7.53 -6.24 -6.24
CA ALA A 141 8.38 -6.91 -5.26
C ALA A 141 8.93 -5.90 -4.27
N THR A 142 8.90 -6.21 -2.98
CA THR A 142 9.47 -5.39 -1.90
C THR A 142 10.51 -6.21 -1.15
N LEU A 143 11.74 -5.71 -1.13
CA LEU A 143 12.91 -6.37 -0.54
C LEU A 143 13.46 -5.52 0.62
N PRO A 144 13.63 -6.08 1.82
CA PRO A 144 14.32 -5.40 2.90
C PRO A 144 15.83 -5.29 2.58
N LEU A 145 16.42 -4.11 2.85
CA LEU A 145 17.84 -3.84 2.63
C LEU A 145 18.67 -3.96 3.92
N SER A 146 18.08 -3.68 5.08
CA SER A 146 18.77 -3.60 6.36
C SER A 146 18.49 -4.75 7.32
N ASP A 147 17.47 -5.57 7.04
CA ASP A 147 17.09 -6.72 7.84
C ASP A 147 16.58 -7.85 6.94
N GLY A 148 16.90 -9.08 7.31
CA GLY A 148 16.52 -10.27 6.56
C GLY A 148 15.06 -10.69 6.73
N GLN A 149 14.09 -9.77 6.67
CA GLN A 149 12.66 -10.04 6.88
C GLN A 149 12.01 -10.84 5.75
N GLY A 150 12.71 -11.06 4.64
CA GLY A 150 12.20 -11.77 3.47
C GLY A 150 11.51 -10.86 2.47
N VAL A 151 11.14 -11.42 1.33
CA VAL A 151 10.59 -10.69 0.19
C VAL A 151 9.08 -10.84 0.14
N GLN A 152 8.38 -9.71 0.01
CA GLN A 152 6.96 -9.66 -0.28
C GLN A 152 6.73 -9.37 -1.75
N TYR A 153 5.76 -10.06 -2.35
CA TYR A 153 5.30 -9.79 -3.70
C TYR A 153 3.81 -9.47 -3.68
N ARG A 154 3.41 -8.58 -4.57
CA ARG A 154 1.99 -8.21 -4.78
C ARG A 154 1.71 -8.20 -6.28
N THR A 155 0.59 -8.77 -6.67
CA THR A 155 0.02 -8.56 -8.01
C THR A 155 -1.30 -7.84 -7.85
N SER A 156 -1.61 -6.85 -8.68
CA SER A 156 -2.86 -6.11 -8.54
C SER A 156 -3.49 -5.80 -9.88
N ALA A 157 -4.82 -5.72 -9.86
CA ALA A 157 -5.64 -5.18 -10.92
C ALA A 157 -6.44 -4.02 -10.35
N THR A 158 -6.34 -2.86 -10.99
CA THR A 158 -7.05 -1.63 -10.60
C THR A 158 -8.04 -1.26 -11.68
N LEU A 159 -9.30 -1.09 -11.28
CA LEU A 159 -10.39 -0.61 -12.11
C LEU A 159 -10.79 0.80 -11.66
N VAL A 160 -11.02 1.71 -12.61
CA VAL A 160 -11.56 3.05 -12.37
C VAL A 160 -12.94 3.12 -13.07
N PRO A 161 -14.00 2.60 -12.42
CA PRO A 161 -15.33 2.51 -13.03
C PRO A 161 -16.01 3.88 -13.20
N TRP A 162 -15.57 4.87 -12.44
CA TRP A 162 -16.12 6.22 -12.51
C TRP A 162 -15.07 7.29 -12.28
N GLN A 163 -15.01 8.25 -13.21
CA GLN A 163 -14.13 9.41 -13.11
C GLN A 163 -14.82 10.62 -13.74
N THR A 164 -14.82 11.73 -13.02
CA THR A 164 -15.28 13.06 -13.44
C THR A 164 -14.17 14.08 -13.20
N ASN A 165 -14.46 15.36 -13.38
CA ASN A 165 -13.49 16.43 -13.07
C ASN A 165 -13.20 16.55 -11.56
N SER A 166 -14.15 16.13 -10.71
CA SER A 166 -14.04 16.27 -9.25
C SER A 166 -14.01 14.94 -8.52
N ASP A 167 -14.52 13.86 -9.10
CA ASP A 167 -14.69 12.59 -8.41
C ASP A 167 -14.00 11.46 -9.14
N THR A 168 -13.34 10.59 -8.38
CA THR A 168 -12.79 9.33 -8.89
C THR A 168 -13.17 8.20 -7.95
N VAL A 169 -13.67 7.11 -8.51
CA VAL A 169 -13.89 5.84 -7.80
C VAL A 169 -12.97 4.80 -8.39
N ALA A 170 -12.21 4.11 -7.54
CA ALA A 170 -11.33 3.04 -7.96
C ALA A 170 -11.53 1.81 -7.09
N LEU A 171 -11.52 0.65 -7.74
CA LEU A 171 -11.53 -0.67 -7.12
C LEU A 171 -10.20 -1.35 -7.44
N GLN A 172 -9.46 -1.77 -6.42
CA GLN A 172 -8.25 -2.57 -6.61
C GLN A 172 -8.42 -3.94 -5.94
N VAL A 173 -8.00 -4.99 -6.64
CA VAL A 173 -7.88 -6.34 -6.10
C VAL A 173 -6.44 -6.78 -6.23
N SER A 174 -5.88 -7.29 -5.13
CA SER A 174 -4.48 -7.71 -5.07
C SER A 174 -4.35 -9.15 -4.56
N GLY A 175 -3.41 -9.91 -5.15
CA GLY A 175 -2.89 -11.15 -4.61
C GLY A 175 -1.62 -10.86 -3.79
N LEU A 176 -1.54 -11.44 -2.59
CA LEU A 176 -0.44 -11.25 -1.65
C LEU A 176 0.42 -12.51 -1.59
N PHE A 177 1.72 -12.36 -1.77
CA PHE A 177 2.69 -13.46 -1.75
C PHE A 177 3.89 -13.08 -0.88
N GLY A 178 4.48 -14.07 -0.23
CA GLY A 178 5.71 -13.90 0.53
C GLY A 178 6.66 -15.07 0.31
N ASP A 179 7.95 -14.82 0.36
CA ASP A 179 8.89 -15.93 0.46
C ASP A 179 8.79 -16.60 1.85
N SER A 180 9.44 -17.75 2.03
CA SER A 180 9.38 -18.48 3.31
C SER A 180 9.92 -17.66 4.48
N ARG A 181 10.88 -16.75 4.25
CA ARG A 181 11.43 -15.88 5.28
C ARG A 181 10.42 -14.83 5.70
N TYR A 182 9.79 -14.14 4.75
CA TYR A 182 8.72 -13.18 5.01
C TYR A 182 7.58 -13.83 5.80
N MET A 183 7.13 -15.00 5.33
CA MET A 183 6.03 -15.72 5.97
C MET A 183 6.36 -16.13 7.41
N ASN A 184 7.57 -16.64 7.66
CA ASN A 184 7.99 -16.98 9.02
C ASN A 184 8.24 -15.76 9.91
N THR A 185 8.69 -14.64 9.36
CA THR A 185 8.87 -13.40 10.12
C THR A 185 7.53 -12.85 10.62
N PHE A 186 6.50 -12.83 9.76
CA PHE A 186 5.22 -12.18 10.09
C PHE A 186 4.17 -13.14 10.65
N TYR A 187 4.22 -14.42 10.30
CA TYR A 187 3.20 -15.42 10.69
C TYR A 187 3.80 -16.65 11.39
N GLY A 188 5.10 -16.84 11.38
CA GLY A 188 5.75 -17.98 12.04
C GLY A 188 5.77 -17.88 13.56
N VAL A 189 5.90 -19.05 14.23
CA VAL A 189 6.17 -19.17 15.67
C VAL A 189 7.31 -20.19 15.84
N ASN A 190 8.51 -19.71 16.15
CA ASN A 190 9.67 -20.55 16.39
C ASN A 190 9.69 -21.18 17.79
N SER A 191 10.66 -22.05 18.08
CA SER A 191 10.74 -22.76 19.40
C SER A 191 10.89 -21.82 20.58
N GLN A 192 11.68 -20.74 20.45
CA GLN A 192 11.88 -19.77 21.52
C GLN A 192 10.63 -18.93 21.76
N GLN A 193 9.96 -18.52 20.68
CA GLN A 193 8.69 -17.79 20.75
C GLN A 193 7.61 -18.67 21.39
N SER A 194 7.50 -19.93 20.95
CA SER A 194 6.57 -20.91 21.53
C SER A 194 6.77 -21.09 23.05
N ALA A 195 8.03 -21.23 23.47
CA ALA A 195 8.35 -21.38 24.90
C ALA A 195 8.00 -20.13 25.74
N ARG A 196 8.11 -18.92 25.18
CA ARG A 196 7.82 -17.66 25.89
C ARG A 196 6.34 -17.30 25.90
N THR A 197 5.60 -17.67 24.87
CA THR A 197 4.22 -17.22 24.66
C THR A 197 3.18 -18.29 24.93
N GLY A 198 3.58 -19.57 24.88
CA GLY A 198 2.64 -20.71 24.90
C GLY A 198 1.94 -20.98 23.57
N PHE A 199 2.17 -20.18 22.53
CA PHE A 199 1.66 -20.47 21.19
C PHE A 199 2.26 -21.76 20.64
N ALA A 200 1.49 -22.54 19.91
CA ALA A 200 2.00 -23.69 19.18
C ALA A 200 3.06 -23.25 18.15
N ARG A 201 4.08 -24.07 17.94
CA ARG A 201 5.06 -23.82 16.87
C ARG A 201 4.36 -23.84 15.53
N TYR A 202 4.72 -22.88 14.69
CA TYR A 202 4.19 -22.77 13.33
C TYR A 202 5.29 -22.36 12.36
N ASN A 203 5.47 -23.14 11.32
CA ASN A 203 6.38 -22.83 10.23
C ASN A 203 5.55 -22.44 9.01
N ALA A 204 5.46 -21.14 8.74
CA ALA A 204 4.67 -20.62 7.64
C ALA A 204 5.37 -20.85 6.30
N ALA A 205 4.71 -21.57 5.40
CA ALA A 205 5.22 -21.79 4.05
C ALA A 205 5.18 -20.52 3.21
N GLY A 206 6.18 -20.32 2.36
CA GLY A 206 6.16 -19.28 1.33
C GLY A 206 5.10 -19.53 0.26
N GLY A 207 4.74 -18.49 -0.48
CA GLY A 207 3.78 -18.51 -1.56
C GLY A 207 2.63 -17.54 -1.36
N PHE A 208 1.48 -17.84 -1.95
CA PHE A 208 0.26 -17.04 -1.78
C PHE A 208 -0.24 -17.12 -0.34
N TYR A 209 -0.50 -15.97 0.28
CA TYR A 209 -0.98 -15.92 1.66
C TYR A 209 -2.28 -15.13 1.86
N GLY A 210 -2.81 -14.51 0.81
CA GLY A 210 -4.08 -13.80 0.92
C GLY A 210 -4.40 -12.90 -0.25
N THR A 211 -5.54 -12.25 -0.15
CA THR A 211 -5.99 -11.21 -1.08
C THR A 211 -6.33 -9.94 -0.33
N ASP A 212 -6.22 -8.85 -1.03
CA ASP A 212 -6.59 -7.53 -0.55
C ASP A 212 -7.46 -6.84 -1.58
N THR A 213 -8.57 -6.27 -1.15
CA THR A 213 -9.52 -5.57 -2.00
C THR A 213 -9.80 -4.20 -1.41
N SER A 214 -9.53 -3.14 -2.15
CA SER A 214 -9.80 -1.77 -1.72
C SER A 214 -10.74 -1.04 -2.67
N LEU A 215 -11.65 -0.27 -2.09
CA LEU A 215 -12.50 0.68 -2.78
C LEU A 215 -12.12 2.08 -2.31
N THR A 216 -11.71 2.91 -3.24
CA THR A 216 -11.34 4.31 -3.00
C THR A 216 -12.33 5.23 -3.68
N TRP A 217 -12.82 6.23 -2.96
CA TRP A 217 -13.47 7.40 -3.51
C TRP A 217 -12.66 8.63 -3.15
N SER A 218 -12.33 9.43 -4.16
CA SER A 218 -11.61 10.69 -4.02
C SER A 218 -12.47 11.82 -4.57
N HIS A 219 -12.54 12.94 -3.83
CA HIS A 219 -13.27 14.14 -4.22
C HIS A 219 -12.36 15.37 -4.15
N GLN A 220 -12.34 16.14 -5.23
CA GLN A 220 -11.63 17.40 -5.33
C GLN A 220 -12.61 18.56 -5.13
N PHE A 221 -12.51 19.24 -3.99
CA PHE A 221 -13.38 20.40 -3.64
C PHE A 221 -13.00 21.66 -4.40
N THR A 222 -11.69 21.86 -4.56
CA THR A 222 -11.09 22.98 -5.29
C THR A 222 -9.82 22.47 -6.00
N PRO A 223 -9.18 23.24 -6.88
CA PRO A 223 -7.90 22.83 -7.47
C PRO A 223 -6.81 22.46 -6.43
N ALA A 224 -6.91 23.02 -5.21
CA ALA A 224 -5.96 22.78 -4.13
C ALA A 224 -6.42 21.75 -3.08
N TRP A 225 -7.71 21.66 -2.78
CA TRP A 225 -8.22 20.81 -1.69
C TRP A 225 -8.89 19.55 -2.21
N SER A 226 -8.52 18.42 -1.62
CA SER A 226 -9.13 17.13 -1.92
C SER A 226 -9.25 16.25 -0.67
N ALA A 227 -10.20 15.34 -0.71
CA ALA A 227 -10.36 14.30 0.31
C ALA A 227 -10.55 12.94 -0.33
N SER A 228 -10.18 11.90 0.41
CA SER A 228 -10.41 10.50 0.00
C SER A 228 -10.95 9.67 1.14
N VAL A 229 -11.80 8.72 0.77
CA VAL A 229 -12.30 7.66 1.64
C VAL A 229 -11.89 6.34 1.03
N ILE A 230 -11.25 5.47 1.83
CA ILE A 230 -10.81 4.15 1.38
C ILE A 230 -11.37 3.12 2.34
N GLY A 231 -12.07 2.15 1.80
CA GLY A 231 -12.45 0.92 2.48
C GLY A 231 -11.61 -0.24 1.95
N GLU A 232 -11.06 -1.05 2.85
CA GLU A 232 -10.22 -2.18 2.46
C GLU A 232 -10.71 -3.45 3.17
N TYR A 233 -10.62 -4.57 2.46
CA TYR A 233 -10.91 -5.91 2.95
C TYR A 233 -9.78 -6.85 2.60
N THR A 234 -9.16 -7.44 3.62
CA THR A 234 -8.10 -8.44 3.49
C THR A 234 -8.63 -9.81 3.88
N TRP A 235 -8.35 -10.81 3.07
CA TRP A 235 -8.59 -12.22 3.37
C TRP A 235 -7.26 -12.97 3.36
N LEU A 236 -7.00 -13.75 4.44
CA LEU A 236 -5.78 -14.53 4.60
C LEU A 236 -6.03 -16.01 4.22
N ASP A 237 -5.15 -16.55 3.38
CA ASP A 237 -5.12 -17.99 3.09
C ASP A 237 -4.53 -18.78 4.26
N LYS A 238 -4.70 -20.10 4.24
CA LYS A 238 -4.22 -21.03 5.28
C LYS A 238 -2.73 -20.88 5.62
N HIS A 239 -1.88 -20.49 4.68
CA HIS A 239 -0.46 -20.25 4.93
C HIS A 239 -0.21 -19.14 5.97
N ALA A 240 -1.13 -18.21 6.12
CA ALA A 240 -1.11 -17.19 7.14
C ALA A 240 -2.15 -17.45 8.24
N SER A 241 -3.39 -17.83 7.88
CA SER A 241 -4.50 -17.93 8.82
C SER A 241 -4.42 -19.11 9.78
N ASP A 242 -3.67 -20.16 9.48
CA ASP A 242 -3.45 -21.30 10.36
C ASP A 242 -2.39 -20.99 11.45
N SER A 243 -1.74 -19.85 11.39
CA SER A 243 -0.83 -19.39 12.42
C SER A 243 -1.56 -19.12 13.74
N PRO A 244 -1.03 -19.58 14.88
CA PRO A 244 -1.66 -19.38 16.20
C PRO A 244 -1.69 -17.91 16.65
N ILE A 245 -0.95 -17.02 15.99
CA ILE A 245 -1.02 -15.58 16.25
C ILE A 245 -2.14 -14.89 15.47
N VAL A 246 -2.73 -15.54 14.46
CA VAL A 246 -3.84 -15.01 13.68
C VAL A 246 -5.17 -15.35 14.37
N GLU A 247 -5.93 -14.32 14.75
CA GLU A 247 -7.22 -14.43 15.42
C GLU A 247 -8.38 -14.37 14.43
N LYS A 248 -8.22 -13.58 13.37
CA LYS A 248 -9.22 -13.38 12.32
C LYS A 248 -8.59 -13.58 10.94
N ARG A 249 -9.18 -14.45 10.17
CA ARG A 249 -8.82 -14.67 8.77
C ARG A 249 -9.11 -13.45 7.88
N ASN A 250 -10.14 -12.69 8.28
CA ASN A 250 -10.60 -11.52 7.54
C ASN A 250 -10.31 -10.25 8.33
N GLY A 251 -9.79 -9.24 7.65
CA GLY A 251 -9.58 -7.90 8.18
C GLY A 251 -10.28 -6.86 7.33
N THR A 252 -10.72 -5.78 7.94
CA THR A 252 -11.17 -4.59 7.20
C THR A 252 -10.41 -3.39 7.71
N SER A 253 -10.20 -2.39 6.87
CA SER A 253 -9.72 -1.08 7.30
C SER A 253 -10.54 0.04 6.66
N ALA A 254 -10.51 1.20 7.27
CA ALA A 254 -11.09 2.42 6.72
C ALA A 254 -10.10 3.56 6.89
N THR A 255 -9.91 4.33 5.83
CA THR A 255 -9.03 5.50 5.83
C THR A 255 -9.81 6.72 5.37
N LEU A 256 -9.64 7.82 6.08
CA LEU A 256 -10.09 9.15 5.69
C LEU A 256 -8.84 10.02 5.52
N ALA A 257 -8.71 10.67 4.37
CA ALA A 257 -7.59 11.54 4.07
C ALA A 257 -8.09 12.91 3.61
N LEU A 258 -7.39 13.96 4.03
CA LEU A 258 -7.57 15.33 3.56
C LEU A 258 -6.22 15.88 3.15
N SER A 259 -6.14 16.52 2.00
CA SER A 259 -4.89 17.04 1.48
C SER A 259 -5.05 18.36 0.75
N TYR A 260 -3.95 19.08 0.69
CA TYR A 260 -3.78 20.38 0.02
C TYR A 260 -2.59 20.30 -0.95
N SER A 261 -2.83 20.66 -2.19
CA SER A 261 -1.81 20.72 -3.25
C SER A 261 -1.46 22.19 -3.55
N PHE A 262 -0.15 22.44 -3.70
CA PHE A 262 0.43 23.78 -3.97
C PHE A 262 0.68 23.97 -5.45
#